data_cc009a971d52a8d4cf5ad579f4d22ac3
#
_entry.id   cc009a971d52a8d4cf5ad579f4d22ac3
#
_cell.length_a   1.000
_cell.length_b   1.000
_cell.length_c   1.000
_cell.angle_alpha   90.00
_cell.angle_beta   90.00
_cell.angle_gamma   90.00
#
_symmetry.space_group_name_H-M   'P 1'
#
loop_
_entity.id
_entity.type
_entity.pdbx_description
1 polymer ?
#
loop_
_entity_poly.entity_id
_entity_poly.type
_entity_poly.pdbx_seq_one_letter_code
_entity_poly.pdbx_strand_id
1 'polypeptide(L)'
;MNSIVIGSGFGGIAAALRLRSKGHEVTLIEKHPDLGGRARVFRRNGFTYDGGPTVITAPYLINELFELFKKDPKDYIELSPLKVWYQFVFEDNSKFNYSGDEIEMKKQIAGINKDDVKGYEKLVSFTKRIFDKGFTELADVPFDKPFVMMQQLPALLKLKSYKSVYSLVSSYIKNEKLRRMLSMHPLLVGGNPFTTTSIYGLILYLEKKWGIHYSMGGTGNIIKGFEKLMNEVGIEIIKGHEVKKIISNGNKITGIQLDNQTHIETNNVICNADPPAVYEKMLNGNSNNSLMFKWKKNRMEYSMGLFVYYFGTKKKYENVEHH
;
A
#
# COMPACT_ATOMS: atom_id res chain seq x y z
N MET A 1 -25.04 -9.77 11.30
CA MET A 1 -25.16 -9.55 9.85
C MET A 1 -24.05 -10.35 9.18
N ASN A 2 -24.40 -11.16 8.16
CA ASN A 2 -23.40 -11.97 7.46
C ASN A 2 -22.72 -11.14 6.36
N SER A 3 -21.38 -11.19 6.29
CA SER A 3 -20.57 -10.41 5.34
C SER A 3 -19.48 -11.27 4.74
N ILE A 4 -19.32 -11.18 3.42
CA ILE A 4 -18.26 -11.89 2.70
C ILE A 4 -17.19 -10.86 2.26
N VAL A 5 -15.93 -11.21 2.50
CA VAL A 5 -14.76 -10.47 2.02
C VAL A 5 -14.05 -11.29 0.96
N ILE A 6 -13.90 -10.77 -0.24
CA ILE A 6 -13.24 -11.41 -1.37
C ILE A 6 -11.81 -10.89 -1.49
N GLY A 7 -10.85 -11.79 -1.30
CA GLY A 7 -9.42 -11.53 -1.41
C GLY A 7 -8.75 -11.14 -0.09
N SER A 8 -7.65 -11.81 0.21
CA SER A 8 -6.88 -11.72 1.46
C SER A 8 -5.66 -10.81 1.39
N GLY A 9 -5.62 -9.84 0.48
CA GLY A 9 -4.64 -8.76 0.55
C GLY A 9 -4.84 -7.91 1.82
N PHE A 10 -3.88 -7.03 2.17
CA PHE A 10 -3.99 -6.19 3.37
C PHE A 10 -5.32 -5.46 3.50
N GLY A 11 -5.87 -4.93 2.38
CA GLY A 11 -7.18 -4.25 2.41
C GLY A 11 -8.33 -5.18 2.74
N GLY A 12 -8.32 -6.43 2.24
CA GLY A 12 -9.34 -7.44 2.55
C GLY A 12 -9.26 -7.90 3.99
N ILE A 13 -8.04 -8.18 4.49
CA ILE A 13 -7.81 -8.52 5.90
C ILE A 13 -8.30 -7.40 6.83
N ALA A 14 -7.92 -6.16 6.52
CA ALA A 14 -8.36 -5.00 7.31
C ALA A 14 -9.88 -4.82 7.29
N ALA A 15 -10.53 -5.03 6.14
CA ALA A 15 -11.99 -4.97 6.03
C ALA A 15 -12.65 -6.08 6.86
N ALA A 16 -12.14 -7.32 6.78
CA ALA A 16 -12.66 -8.45 7.53
C ALA A 16 -12.59 -8.21 9.05
N LEU A 17 -11.43 -7.77 9.55
CA LEU A 17 -11.25 -7.46 10.97
C LEU A 17 -12.15 -6.30 11.44
N ARG A 18 -12.26 -5.21 10.65
CA ARG A 18 -13.16 -4.09 10.99
C ARG A 18 -14.63 -4.46 10.98
N LEU A 19 -15.06 -5.32 10.05
CA LEU A 19 -16.44 -5.84 10.05
C LEU A 19 -16.68 -6.71 11.29
N ARG A 20 -15.74 -7.59 11.61
CA ARG A 20 -15.84 -8.45 12.79
C ARG A 20 -15.92 -7.65 14.08
N SER A 21 -15.11 -6.60 14.21
CA SER A 21 -15.14 -5.72 15.39
C SER A 21 -16.48 -4.96 15.54
N LYS A 22 -17.24 -4.81 14.45
CA LYS A 22 -18.60 -4.24 14.44
C LYS A 22 -19.70 -5.29 14.66
N GLY A 23 -19.34 -6.53 15.00
CA GLY A 23 -20.29 -7.60 15.31
C GLY A 23 -20.82 -8.36 14.09
N HIS A 24 -20.19 -8.23 12.90
CA HIS A 24 -20.58 -9.05 11.75
C HIS A 24 -20.04 -10.48 11.89
N GLU A 25 -20.77 -11.44 11.37
CA GLU A 25 -20.24 -12.75 10.99
C GLU A 25 -19.53 -12.59 9.65
N VAL A 26 -18.24 -12.94 9.61
CA VAL A 26 -17.39 -12.65 8.46
C VAL A 26 -16.77 -13.91 7.91
N THR A 27 -16.93 -14.12 6.60
CA THR A 27 -16.23 -15.13 5.83
C THR A 27 -15.27 -14.46 4.86
N LEU A 28 -13.96 -14.73 4.96
CA LEU A 28 -12.93 -14.26 4.04
C LEU A 28 -12.58 -15.37 3.05
N ILE A 29 -12.64 -15.05 1.75
CA ILE A 29 -12.40 -16.03 0.68
C ILE A 29 -11.18 -15.63 -0.13
N GLU A 30 -10.22 -16.57 -0.26
CA GLU A 30 -8.98 -16.38 -1.00
C GLU A 30 -8.80 -17.50 -2.04
N LYS A 31 -8.51 -17.11 -3.28
CA LYS A 31 -8.33 -18.06 -4.38
C LYS A 31 -7.03 -18.88 -4.30
N HIS A 32 -6.04 -18.38 -3.60
CA HIS A 32 -4.76 -19.06 -3.39
C HIS A 32 -4.77 -19.90 -2.09
N PRO A 33 -3.88 -20.89 -1.97
CA PRO A 33 -3.74 -21.65 -0.72
C PRO A 33 -3.15 -20.81 0.41
N ASP A 34 -2.44 -19.74 0.09
CA ASP A 34 -1.81 -18.81 1.03
C ASP A 34 -2.52 -17.45 1.00
N LEU A 35 -2.66 -16.83 2.20
CA LEU A 35 -3.17 -15.48 2.34
C LEU A 35 -2.12 -14.42 1.95
N GLY A 36 -2.55 -13.16 1.87
CA GLY A 36 -1.68 -11.99 1.74
C GLY A 36 -1.75 -11.28 0.39
N GLY A 37 -2.38 -11.86 -0.63
CA GLY A 37 -2.51 -11.23 -1.94
C GLY A 37 -1.13 -10.88 -2.54
N ARG A 38 -0.84 -9.59 -2.72
CA ARG A 38 0.48 -9.10 -3.18
C ARG A 38 1.58 -9.19 -2.11
N ALA A 39 1.23 -9.40 -0.84
CA ALA A 39 2.18 -9.61 0.25
C ALA A 39 2.38 -11.10 0.58
N ARG A 40 1.94 -12.01 -0.29
CA ARG A 40 2.14 -13.46 -0.12
C ARG A 40 3.61 -13.84 -0.20
N VAL A 41 3.92 -15.00 0.35
CA VAL A 41 5.28 -15.56 0.37
C VAL A 41 5.36 -16.74 -0.58
N PHE A 42 6.42 -16.81 -1.36
CA PHE A 42 6.70 -17.96 -2.21
C PHE A 42 7.71 -18.87 -1.52
N ARG A 43 7.39 -20.17 -1.45
CA ARG A 43 8.29 -21.21 -0.92
C ARG A 43 8.63 -22.18 -2.03
N ARG A 44 9.93 -22.30 -2.33
CA ARG A 44 10.39 -23.20 -3.38
C ARG A 44 11.78 -23.74 -3.04
N ASN A 45 11.97 -25.05 -3.14
CA ASN A 45 13.27 -25.73 -2.94
C ASN A 45 13.97 -25.35 -1.62
N GLY A 46 13.21 -25.23 -0.51
CA GLY A 46 13.74 -24.84 0.79
C GLY A 46 13.98 -23.33 1.00
N PHE A 47 13.80 -22.51 -0.04
CA PHE A 47 13.89 -21.06 0.05
C PHE A 47 12.52 -20.42 0.28
N THR A 48 12.55 -19.27 0.98
CA THR A 48 11.39 -18.43 1.23
C THR A 48 11.65 -17.05 0.62
N TYR A 49 10.70 -16.60 -0.23
CA TYR A 49 10.80 -15.30 -0.90
C TYR A 49 9.55 -14.48 -0.58
N ASP A 50 9.74 -13.30 0.00
CA ASP A 50 8.66 -12.33 0.18
C ASP A 50 8.27 -11.74 -1.16
N GLY A 51 7.00 -11.89 -1.55
CA GLY A 51 6.48 -11.40 -2.84
C GLY A 51 5.99 -9.95 -2.78
N GLY A 52 6.01 -9.35 -1.61
CA GLY A 52 5.38 -8.07 -1.34
C GLY A 52 6.29 -7.03 -0.73
N PRO A 53 5.70 -5.98 -0.17
CA PRO A 53 6.44 -4.87 0.40
C PRO A 53 7.27 -5.32 1.61
N THR A 54 8.56 -5.03 1.58
CA THR A 54 9.47 -5.25 2.72
C THR A 54 9.61 -4.01 3.59
N VAL A 55 9.15 -2.86 3.11
CA VAL A 55 9.23 -1.55 3.76
C VAL A 55 7.92 -1.23 4.44
N ILE A 56 7.92 -1.16 5.78
CA ILE A 56 6.75 -0.82 6.59
C ILE A 56 6.88 0.62 7.09
N THR A 57 6.08 1.52 6.53
CA THR A 57 6.19 2.97 6.79
C THR A 57 5.15 3.52 7.76
N ALA A 58 4.06 2.79 8.01
CA ALA A 58 2.97 3.21 8.89
C ALA A 58 2.54 2.07 9.82
N PRO A 59 3.40 1.65 10.77
CA PRO A 59 3.16 0.48 11.62
C PRO A 59 1.88 0.60 12.45
N TYR A 60 1.45 1.80 12.80
CA TYR A 60 0.21 2.01 13.56
C TYR A 60 -1.04 1.48 12.83
N LEU A 61 -1.07 1.50 11.48
CA LEU A 61 -2.18 0.93 10.69
C LEU A 61 -2.28 -0.60 10.85
N ILE A 62 -1.16 -1.26 11.15
CA ILE A 62 -1.11 -2.67 11.50
C ILE A 62 -1.61 -2.84 12.93
N ASN A 63 -1.06 -2.06 13.86
CA ASN A 63 -1.33 -2.15 15.29
C ASN A 63 -2.81 -1.93 15.61
N GLU A 64 -3.44 -0.93 15.00
CA GLU A 64 -4.86 -0.62 15.24
C GLU A 64 -5.80 -1.81 14.97
N LEU A 65 -5.45 -2.71 14.03
CA LEU A 65 -6.27 -3.88 13.74
C LEU A 65 -6.27 -4.90 14.89
N PHE A 66 -5.18 -5.00 15.64
CA PHE A 66 -5.10 -5.81 16.86
C PHE A 66 -5.81 -5.12 18.04
N GLU A 67 -5.64 -3.79 18.14
CA GLU A 67 -6.25 -2.97 19.19
C GLU A 67 -7.79 -3.02 19.13
N LEU A 68 -8.40 -3.18 17.95
CA LEU A 68 -9.85 -3.40 17.79
C LEU A 68 -10.37 -4.56 18.67
N PHE A 69 -9.50 -5.54 18.95
CA PHE A 69 -9.83 -6.73 19.74
C PHE A 69 -9.10 -6.76 21.09
N LYS A 70 -8.51 -5.66 21.52
CA LYS A 70 -7.74 -5.53 22.76
C LYS A 70 -6.56 -6.53 22.83
N LYS A 71 -5.92 -6.78 21.69
CA LYS A 71 -4.73 -7.63 21.56
C LYS A 71 -3.47 -6.78 21.43
N ASP A 72 -2.36 -7.22 22.03
CA ASP A 72 -1.07 -6.57 21.81
C ASP A 72 -0.47 -7.03 20.46
N PRO A 73 -0.21 -6.13 19.50
CA PRO A 73 0.41 -6.49 18.23
C PRO A 73 1.73 -7.26 18.38
N LYS A 74 2.49 -7.01 19.44
CA LYS A 74 3.79 -7.65 19.69
C LYS A 74 3.71 -9.15 19.93
N ASP A 75 2.55 -9.66 20.36
CA ASP A 75 2.31 -11.11 20.53
C ASP A 75 2.15 -11.83 19.18
N TYR A 76 2.05 -11.08 18.09
CA TYR A 76 1.76 -11.59 16.75
C TYR A 76 2.81 -11.23 15.73
N ILE A 77 3.37 -10.01 15.79
CA ILE A 77 4.25 -9.45 14.78
C ILE A 77 5.37 -8.67 15.46
N GLU A 78 6.60 -8.96 15.08
CA GLU A 78 7.77 -8.19 15.49
C GLU A 78 8.20 -7.24 14.39
N LEU A 79 8.14 -5.92 14.64
CA LEU A 79 8.58 -4.87 13.73
C LEU A 79 9.85 -4.22 14.30
N SER A 80 10.94 -4.29 13.55
CA SER A 80 12.23 -3.66 13.92
C SER A 80 12.41 -2.35 13.16
N PRO A 81 12.65 -1.22 13.84
CA PRO A 81 12.93 0.05 13.18
C PRO A 81 14.31 0.02 12.51
N LEU A 82 14.40 0.55 11.29
CA LEU A 82 15.64 0.66 10.54
C LEU A 82 16.34 1.99 10.83
N LYS A 83 17.67 1.96 11.03
CA LYS A 83 18.50 3.18 11.19
C LYS A 83 18.74 3.86 9.84
N VAL A 84 19.18 3.10 8.85
CA VAL A 84 19.29 3.51 7.45
C VAL A 84 18.09 2.92 6.73
N TRP A 85 17.31 3.76 6.07
CA TRP A 85 16.10 3.33 5.37
C TRP A 85 16.42 2.85 3.97
N TYR A 86 17.22 3.65 3.24
CA TYR A 86 17.69 3.36 1.89
C TYR A 86 19.14 3.79 1.74
N GLN A 87 19.95 2.99 1.07
CA GLN A 87 21.28 3.41 0.61
C GLN A 87 21.22 3.67 -0.89
N PHE A 88 21.46 4.91 -1.29
CA PHE A 88 21.62 5.27 -2.68
C PHE A 88 23.09 5.15 -3.08
N VAL A 89 23.36 4.42 -4.15
CA VAL A 89 24.67 4.33 -4.77
C VAL A 89 24.59 5.03 -6.13
N PHE A 90 25.36 6.06 -6.31
CA PHE A 90 25.37 6.84 -7.54
C PHE A 90 26.39 6.29 -8.56
N GLU A 91 26.33 6.76 -9.80
CA GLU A 91 27.18 6.32 -10.91
C GLU A 91 28.69 6.51 -10.62
N ASP A 92 29.05 7.49 -9.81
CA ASP A 92 30.43 7.76 -9.35
C ASP A 92 30.81 6.95 -8.10
N ASN A 93 30.04 5.93 -7.75
CA ASN A 93 30.18 5.11 -6.54
C ASN A 93 30.02 5.88 -5.20
N SER A 94 29.66 7.15 -5.23
CA SER A 94 29.32 7.86 -4.01
C SER A 94 28.03 7.27 -3.41
N LYS A 95 27.98 7.21 -2.07
CA LYS A 95 26.86 6.64 -1.33
C LYS A 95 26.14 7.73 -0.56
N PHE A 96 24.83 7.59 -0.42
CA PHE A 96 23.99 8.42 0.43
C PHE A 96 23.07 7.52 1.26
N ASN A 97 23.16 7.64 2.59
CA ASN A 97 22.32 6.90 3.52
C ASN A 97 21.10 7.74 3.90
N TYR A 98 19.96 7.42 3.30
CA TYR A 98 18.71 8.07 3.60
C TYR A 98 18.13 7.50 4.90
N SER A 99 17.83 8.38 5.87
CA SER A 99 17.41 7.98 7.20
C SER A 99 16.48 9.02 7.85
N GLY A 100 15.97 8.69 9.05
CA GLY A 100 15.20 9.62 9.88
C GLY A 100 16.04 10.63 10.65
N ASP A 101 17.36 10.44 10.71
CA ASP A 101 18.28 11.36 11.40
C ASP A 101 18.45 12.64 10.60
N GLU A 102 17.83 13.71 11.11
CA GLU A 102 17.82 15.00 10.42
C GLU A 102 19.21 15.65 10.35
N ILE A 103 20.05 15.43 11.37
CA ILE A 103 21.40 16.01 11.43
C ILE A 103 22.26 15.32 10.36
N GLU A 104 22.23 13.99 10.33
CA GLU A 104 23.00 13.21 9.36
C GLU A 104 22.51 13.46 7.93
N MET A 105 21.19 13.56 7.71
CA MET A 105 20.61 13.91 6.41
C MET A 105 21.12 15.28 5.91
N LYS A 106 21.08 16.30 6.76
CA LYS A 106 21.58 17.66 6.40
C LYS A 106 23.07 17.67 6.13
N LYS A 107 23.85 16.90 6.91
CA LYS A 107 25.31 16.76 6.72
C LYS A 107 25.64 16.14 5.38
N GLN A 108 24.97 15.04 5.01
CA GLN A 108 25.17 14.37 3.73
C GLN A 108 24.72 15.25 2.55
N ILE A 109 23.58 15.94 2.68
CA ILE A 109 23.12 16.91 1.67
C ILE A 109 24.14 18.05 1.51
N ALA A 110 24.68 18.61 2.60
CA ALA A 110 25.69 19.66 2.56
C ALA A 110 27.00 19.18 1.90
N GLY A 111 27.37 17.90 2.05
CA GLY A 111 28.49 17.28 1.39
C GLY A 111 28.36 17.21 -0.15
N ILE A 112 27.12 17.15 -0.64
CA ILE A 112 26.83 17.18 -2.08
C ILE A 112 26.60 18.63 -2.57
N ASN A 113 25.73 19.37 -1.88
CA ASN A 113 25.45 20.77 -2.18
C ASN A 113 24.94 21.52 -0.93
N LYS A 114 25.74 22.44 -0.40
CA LYS A 114 25.40 23.24 0.80
C LYS A 114 24.12 24.06 0.65
N ASP A 115 23.87 24.59 -0.55
CA ASP A 115 22.67 25.41 -0.83
C ASP A 115 21.38 24.60 -0.71
N ASP A 116 21.43 23.29 -0.94
CA ASP A 116 20.25 22.42 -0.92
C ASP A 116 19.79 22.05 0.50
N VAL A 117 20.58 22.32 1.53
CA VAL A 117 20.17 22.08 2.93
C VAL A 117 18.90 22.87 3.28
N LYS A 118 18.89 24.19 2.98
CA LYS A 118 17.70 25.03 3.19
C LYS A 118 16.54 24.61 2.27
N GLY A 119 16.86 24.13 1.06
CA GLY A 119 15.89 23.58 0.13
C GLY A 119 15.21 22.35 0.68
N TYR A 120 15.97 21.43 1.25
CA TYR A 120 15.47 20.22 1.92
C TYR A 120 14.53 20.54 3.09
N GLU A 121 14.91 21.48 3.98
CA GLU A 121 14.06 21.90 5.09
C GLU A 121 12.70 22.43 4.61
N LYS A 122 12.71 23.27 3.57
CA LYS A 122 11.49 23.80 2.95
C LYS A 122 10.66 22.69 2.29
N LEU A 123 11.30 21.74 1.63
CA LEU A 123 10.64 20.59 1.01
C LEU A 123 9.95 19.74 2.08
N VAL A 124 10.64 19.37 3.17
CA VAL A 124 10.07 18.61 4.28
C VAL A 124 8.88 19.34 4.89
N SER A 125 9.00 20.64 5.14
CA SER A 125 7.89 21.46 5.65
C SER A 125 6.70 21.48 4.69
N PHE A 126 6.94 21.53 3.39
CA PHE A 126 5.88 21.51 2.39
C PHE A 126 5.21 20.13 2.28
N THR A 127 5.99 19.05 2.29
CA THR A 127 5.47 17.69 2.25
C THR A 127 4.67 17.33 3.51
N LYS A 128 5.00 17.93 4.67
CA LYS A 128 4.16 17.88 5.87
C LYS A 128 2.75 18.41 5.61
N ARG A 129 2.63 19.56 4.95
CA ARG A 129 1.32 20.13 4.61
C ARG A 129 0.52 19.25 3.66
N ILE A 130 1.20 18.59 2.72
CA ILE A 130 0.56 17.59 1.84
C ILE A 130 0.09 16.39 2.67
N PHE A 131 0.92 15.93 3.59
CA PHE A 131 0.62 14.81 4.48
C PHE A 131 -0.59 15.14 5.39
N ASP A 132 -0.59 16.29 6.04
CA ASP A 132 -1.69 16.71 6.92
C ASP A 132 -3.02 16.72 6.15
N LYS A 133 -3.04 17.20 4.91
CA LYS A 133 -4.25 17.20 4.07
C LYS A 133 -4.58 15.84 3.49
N GLY A 134 -3.61 15.20 2.83
CA GLY A 134 -3.86 13.98 2.05
C GLY A 134 -4.00 12.73 2.91
N PHE A 135 -3.24 12.64 3.98
CA PHE A 135 -3.21 11.46 4.83
C PHE A 135 -4.00 11.61 6.13
N THR A 136 -3.94 12.80 6.78
CA THR A 136 -4.65 13.00 8.06
C THR A 136 -6.12 13.36 7.88
N GLU A 137 -6.41 14.27 6.92
CA GLU A 137 -7.79 14.74 6.74
C GLU A 137 -8.60 13.91 5.74
N LEU A 138 -7.96 13.36 4.70
CA LEU A 138 -8.64 12.75 3.56
C LEU A 138 -8.49 11.23 3.46
N ALA A 139 -7.72 10.58 4.32
CA ALA A 139 -7.50 9.13 4.24
C ALA A 139 -8.80 8.31 4.32
N ASP A 140 -9.74 8.74 5.16
CA ASP A 140 -11.00 8.06 5.42
C ASP A 140 -12.19 8.67 4.66
N VAL A 141 -11.94 9.67 3.81
CA VAL A 141 -13.01 10.35 3.06
C VAL A 141 -13.28 9.61 1.75
N PRO A 142 -14.51 9.10 1.54
CA PRO A 142 -14.85 8.48 0.27
C PRO A 142 -15.02 9.55 -0.82
N PHE A 143 -14.34 9.34 -1.95
CA PHE A 143 -14.44 10.20 -3.14
C PHE A 143 -15.52 9.69 -4.13
N ASP A 144 -16.65 9.25 -3.61
CA ASP A 144 -17.76 8.69 -4.37
C ASP A 144 -18.59 9.75 -5.09
N LYS A 145 -18.57 11.00 -4.61
CA LYS A 145 -19.35 12.12 -5.16
C LYS A 145 -18.46 13.19 -5.78
N PRO A 146 -18.77 13.67 -7.00
CA PRO A 146 -18.01 14.74 -7.65
C PRO A 146 -17.88 16.01 -6.81
N PHE A 147 -18.90 16.32 -6.00
CA PHE A 147 -18.92 17.48 -5.11
C PHE A 147 -17.80 17.43 -4.06
N VAL A 148 -17.49 16.25 -3.50
CA VAL A 148 -16.39 16.07 -2.55
C VAL A 148 -15.05 16.45 -3.18
N MET A 149 -14.82 16.03 -4.42
CA MET A 149 -13.62 16.41 -5.18
C MET A 149 -13.55 17.92 -5.44
N MET A 150 -14.67 18.52 -5.82
CA MET A 150 -14.73 19.98 -6.06
C MET A 150 -14.39 20.79 -4.81
N GLN A 151 -14.86 20.37 -3.63
CA GLN A 151 -14.53 21.02 -2.37
C GLN A 151 -13.02 20.96 -2.04
N GLN A 152 -12.31 19.91 -2.47
CA GLN A 152 -10.88 19.77 -2.24
C GLN A 152 -10.02 20.56 -3.23
N LEU A 153 -10.58 21.02 -4.35
CA LEU A 153 -9.83 21.68 -5.43
C LEU A 153 -8.97 22.86 -4.96
N PRO A 154 -9.46 23.80 -4.13
CA PRO A 154 -8.63 24.92 -3.65
C PRO A 154 -7.45 24.45 -2.81
N ALA A 155 -7.62 23.42 -1.98
CA ALA A 155 -6.54 22.85 -1.17
C ALA A 155 -5.50 22.15 -2.07
N LEU A 156 -5.95 21.37 -3.04
CA LEU A 156 -5.09 20.67 -4.00
C LEU A 156 -4.25 21.67 -4.83
N LEU A 157 -4.84 22.77 -5.26
CA LEU A 157 -4.10 23.84 -5.96
C LEU A 157 -3.03 24.49 -5.08
N LYS A 158 -3.35 24.82 -3.81
CA LYS A 158 -2.38 25.36 -2.84
C LYS A 158 -1.24 24.37 -2.56
N LEU A 159 -1.52 23.07 -2.60
CA LEU A 159 -0.54 22.00 -2.45
C LEU A 159 0.19 21.65 -3.76
N LYS A 160 -0.04 22.43 -4.81
CA LYS A 160 0.61 22.26 -6.13
C LYS A 160 0.42 20.87 -6.74
N SER A 161 -0.75 20.24 -6.51
CA SER A 161 -1.06 18.87 -6.99
C SER A 161 -0.99 18.69 -8.50
N TYR A 162 -1.00 19.79 -9.26
CA TYR A 162 -0.82 19.83 -10.71
C TYR A 162 0.64 19.59 -11.15
N LYS A 163 1.61 19.65 -10.23
CA LYS A 163 3.01 19.31 -10.51
C LYS A 163 3.23 17.80 -10.35
N SER A 164 4.27 17.30 -11.01
CA SER A 164 4.81 15.97 -10.66
C SER A 164 5.65 16.04 -9.39
N VAL A 165 5.90 14.87 -8.75
CA VAL A 165 6.79 14.81 -7.57
C VAL A 165 8.16 15.33 -7.91
N TYR A 166 8.75 14.92 -9.06
CA TYR A 166 10.06 15.41 -9.48
C TYR A 166 10.06 16.93 -9.68
N SER A 167 9.02 17.49 -10.32
CA SER A 167 8.89 18.93 -10.53
C SER A 167 8.72 19.70 -9.21
N LEU A 168 8.01 19.12 -8.22
CA LEU A 168 7.91 19.70 -6.89
C LEU A 168 9.29 19.72 -6.20
N VAL A 169 9.99 18.58 -6.16
CA VAL A 169 11.33 18.48 -5.55
C VAL A 169 12.29 19.45 -6.22
N SER A 170 12.28 19.54 -7.56
CA SER A 170 13.13 20.48 -8.32
C SER A 170 12.86 21.94 -8.01
N SER A 171 11.68 22.28 -7.47
CA SER A 171 11.40 23.66 -7.03
C SER A 171 12.15 24.05 -5.74
N TYR A 172 12.72 23.09 -5.03
CA TYR A 172 13.42 23.28 -3.75
C TYR A 172 14.90 22.86 -3.80
N ILE A 173 15.23 21.87 -4.61
CA ILE A 173 16.54 21.21 -4.68
C ILE A 173 17.22 21.53 -6.02
N LYS A 174 18.48 21.94 -5.98
CA LYS A 174 19.25 22.33 -7.17
C LYS A 174 20.05 21.15 -7.75
N ASN A 175 20.66 20.34 -6.88
CA ASN A 175 21.53 19.24 -7.29
C ASN A 175 20.71 18.05 -7.84
N GLU A 176 21.13 17.53 -8.98
CA GLU A 176 20.39 16.47 -9.70
C GLU A 176 20.37 15.13 -8.95
N LYS A 177 21.47 14.71 -8.31
CA LYS A 177 21.49 13.49 -7.51
C LYS A 177 20.46 13.55 -6.37
N LEU A 178 20.42 14.70 -5.66
CA LEU A 178 19.47 14.93 -4.59
C LEU A 178 18.01 15.00 -5.10
N ARG A 179 17.78 15.57 -6.30
CA ARG A 179 16.44 15.55 -6.92
C ARG A 179 15.95 14.13 -7.17
N ARG A 180 16.78 13.28 -7.81
CA ARG A 180 16.44 11.89 -8.09
C ARG A 180 16.13 11.12 -6.82
N MET A 181 16.98 11.25 -5.80
CA MET A 181 16.80 10.58 -4.52
C MET A 181 15.51 11.02 -3.81
N LEU A 182 15.30 12.33 -3.65
CA LEU A 182 14.15 12.88 -2.90
C LEU A 182 12.82 12.76 -3.66
N SER A 183 12.84 12.40 -4.94
CA SER A 183 11.63 12.19 -5.75
C SER A 183 11.27 10.71 -5.96
N MET A 184 11.99 9.76 -5.38
CA MET A 184 11.81 8.33 -5.63
C MET A 184 10.50 7.75 -5.10
N HIS A 185 9.88 8.37 -4.11
CA HIS A 185 8.75 7.83 -3.34
C HIS A 185 7.57 7.30 -4.18
N PRO A 186 7.19 7.90 -5.32
CA PRO A 186 6.16 7.31 -6.20
C PRO A 186 6.46 5.89 -6.66
N LEU A 187 7.73 5.50 -6.77
CA LEU A 187 8.13 4.15 -7.17
C LEU A 187 7.60 3.08 -6.19
N LEU A 188 7.49 3.42 -4.89
CA LEU A 188 6.96 2.54 -3.85
C LEU A 188 5.50 2.13 -4.09
N VAL A 189 4.76 2.92 -4.86
CA VAL A 189 3.35 2.70 -5.20
C VAL A 189 3.14 2.47 -6.70
N GLY A 190 4.20 2.15 -7.45
CA GLY A 190 4.15 1.89 -8.89
C GLY A 190 3.95 3.14 -9.75
N GLY A 191 4.25 4.32 -9.22
CA GLY A 191 4.15 5.59 -9.93
C GLY A 191 5.49 6.07 -10.52
N ASN A 192 5.44 6.77 -11.64
CA ASN A 192 6.60 7.42 -12.24
C ASN A 192 6.79 8.81 -11.60
N PRO A 193 7.94 9.14 -10.98
CA PRO A 193 8.18 10.44 -10.35
C PRO A 193 7.97 11.65 -11.26
N PHE A 194 8.16 11.48 -12.58
CA PHE A 194 8.04 12.57 -13.56
C PHE A 194 6.58 12.86 -13.96
N THR A 195 5.66 11.93 -13.76
CA THR A 195 4.24 12.06 -14.14
C THR A 195 3.29 11.98 -12.96
N THR A 196 3.68 11.30 -11.87
CA THR A 196 2.84 11.15 -10.68
C THR A 196 2.69 12.48 -9.95
N THR A 197 1.44 12.82 -9.60
CA THR A 197 1.11 14.08 -8.90
C THR A 197 1.94 14.27 -7.63
N SER A 198 2.31 15.50 -7.35
CA SER A 198 3.11 15.92 -6.18
C SER A 198 2.47 15.57 -4.83
N ILE A 199 1.20 15.20 -4.80
CA ILE A 199 0.53 14.71 -3.58
C ILE A 199 1.28 13.51 -3.00
N TYR A 200 1.83 12.63 -3.83
CA TYR A 200 2.65 11.50 -3.36
C TYR A 200 3.96 11.91 -2.67
N GLY A 201 4.35 13.18 -2.73
CA GLY A 201 5.40 13.74 -1.88
C GLY A 201 5.08 13.64 -0.37
N LEU A 202 3.82 13.40 0.00
CA LEU A 202 3.43 13.10 1.39
C LEU A 202 4.22 11.94 2.00
N ILE A 203 4.64 10.95 1.17
CA ILE A 203 5.38 9.77 1.63
C ILE A 203 6.71 10.16 2.29
N LEU A 204 7.40 11.16 1.75
CA LEU A 204 8.64 11.69 2.37
C LEU A 204 8.40 12.12 3.83
N TYR A 205 7.30 12.81 4.12
CA TYR A 205 6.98 13.19 5.48
C TYR A 205 6.43 12.04 6.32
N LEU A 206 5.69 11.12 5.71
CA LEU A 206 5.16 9.91 6.34
C LEU A 206 6.30 9.05 6.90
N GLU A 207 7.34 8.79 6.10
CA GLU A 207 8.54 8.09 6.53
C GLU A 207 9.26 8.82 7.67
N LYS A 208 9.40 10.14 7.55
CA LYS A 208 10.00 10.96 8.61
C LYS A 208 9.22 10.92 9.91
N LYS A 209 7.90 10.82 9.86
CA LYS A 209 7.01 10.82 11.04
C LYS A 209 7.06 9.51 11.80
N TRP A 210 7.05 8.38 11.12
CA TRP A 210 6.94 7.06 11.74
C TRP A 210 8.18 6.17 11.55
N GLY A 211 9.12 6.59 10.74
CA GLY A 211 10.26 5.77 10.36
C GLY A 211 9.89 4.63 9.41
N ILE A 212 10.90 3.85 9.08
CA ILE A 212 10.75 2.62 8.31
C ILE A 212 11.09 1.44 9.19
N HIS A 213 10.27 0.40 9.10
CA HIS A 213 10.39 -0.82 9.88
C HIS A 213 10.50 -2.02 8.95
N TYR A 214 11.18 -3.05 9.44
CA TYR A 214 11.22 -4.37 8.84
C TYR A 214 10.46 -5.37 9.71
N SER A 215 9.67 -6.23 9.10
CA SER A 215 9.04 -7.34 9.81
C SER A 215 10.03 -8.46 10.01
N MET A 216 10.37 -8.78 11.25
CA MET A 216 11.28 -9.87 11.57
C MET A 216 10.71 -11.20 11.05
N GLY A 217 11.57 -11.93 10.30
CA GLY A 217 11.17 -13.14 9.56
C GLY A 217 10.39 -12.89 8.26
N GLY A 218 10.39 -11.63 7.75
CA GLY A 218 9.82 -11.23 6.48
C GLY A 218 8.35 -10.81 6.56
N THR A 219 7.84 -10.27 5.45
CA THR A 219 6.44 -9.79 5.33
C THR A 219 5.42 -10.90 5.57
N GLY A 220 5.79 -12.15 5.28
CA GLY A 220 4.96 -13.32 5.55
C GLY A 220 4.56 -13.48 7.02
N ASN A 221 5.38 -12.97 7.97
CA ASN A 221 5.04 -13.04 9.39
C ASN A 221 3.92 -12.05 9.76
N ILE A 222 3.81 -10.91 9.07
CA ILE A 222 2.65 -10.01 9.22
C ILE A 222 1.36 -10.75 8.82
N ILE A 223 1.40 -11.44 7.69
CA ILE A 223 0.22 -12.21 7.21
C ILE A 223 -0.14 -13.32 8.19
N LYS A 224 0.84 -14.06 8.72
CA LYS A 224 0.60 -15.09 9.75
C LYS A 224 0.01 -14.50 11.04
N GLY A 225 0.52 -13.34 11.47
CA GLY A 225 -0.01 -12.63 12.63
C GLY A 225 -1.48 -12.25 12.45
N PHE A 226 -1.84 -11.74 11.27
CA PHE A 226 -3.23 -11.44 10.94
C PHE A 226 -4.10 -12.70 10.80
N GLU A 227 -3.59 -13.77 10.20
CA GLU A 227 -4.30 -15.05 10.10
C GLU A 227 -4.62 -15.61 11.48
N LYS A 228 -3.64 -15.58 12.39
CA LYS A 228 -3.82 -15.97 13.80
C LYS A 228 -4.90 -15.14 14.48
N LEU A 229 -4.84 -13.80 14.33
CA LEU A 229 -5.86 -12.90 14.88
C LEU A 229 -7.25 -13.20 14.32
N MET A 230 -7.39 -13.32 13.00
CA MET A 230 -8.67 -13.61 12.34
C MET A 230 -9.30 -14.90 12.85
N ASN A 231 -8.51 -15.98 13.01
CA ASN A 231 -8.97 -17.23 13.58
C ASN A 231 -9.42 -17.08 15.04
N GLU A 232 -8.64 -16.39 15.87
CA GLU A 232 -8.98 -16.16 17.28
C GLU A 232 -10.28 -15.37 17.47
N VAL A 233 -10.56 -14.42 16.58
CA VAL A 233 -11.78 -13.60 16.67
C VAL A 233 -12.97 -14.21 15.92
N GLY A 234 -12.81 -15.42 15.36
CA GLY A 234 -13.89 -16.18 14.73
C GLY A 234 -14.28 -15.70 13.34
N ILE A 235 -13.30 -15.26 12.53
CA ILE A 235 -13.50 -15.05 11.10
C ILE A 235 -13.29 -16.39 10.39
N GLU A 236 -14.28 -16.82 9.61
CA GLU A 236 -14.16 -17.99 8.75
C GLU A 236 -13.24 -17.67 7.56
N ILE A 237 -12.24 -18.53 7.29
CA ILE A 237 -11.29 -18.34 6.20
C ILE A 237 -11.39 -19.52 5.23
N ILE A 238 -11.84 -19.25 3.99
CA ILE A 238 -11.91 -20.22 2.90
C ILE A 238 -10.76 -19.94 1.92
N LYS A 239 -9.80 -20.88 1.84
CA LYS A 239 -8.63 -20.79 0.95
C LYS A 239 -8.75 -21.75 -0.23
N GLY A 240 -8.09 -21.42 -1.35
CA GLY A 240 -8.02 -22.26 -2.53
C GLY A 240 -9.28 -22.22 -3.39
N HIS A 241 -10.21 -21.28 -3.14
CA HIS A 241 -11.44 -21.15 -3.91
C HIS A 241 -11.58 -19.75 -4.49
N GLU A 242 -11.77 -19.67 -5.80
CA GLU A 242 -11.99 -18.40 -6.49
C GLU A 242 -13.46 -18.02 -6.53
N VAL A 243 -13.79 -16.81 -6.11
CA VAL A 243 -15.14 -16.26 -6.33
C VAL A 243 -15.27 -15.91 -7.82
N LYS A 244 -16.15 -16.61 -8.52
CA LYS A 244 -16.40 -16.41 -9.96
C LYS A 244 -17.47 -15.37 -10.23
N LYS A 245 -18.50 -15.29 -9.36
CA LYS A 245 -19.61 -14.35 -9.57
C LYS A 245 -20.08 -13.76 -8.24
N ILE A 246 -20.47 -12.51 -8.30
CA ILE A 246 -21.29 -11.85 -7.28
C ILE A 246 -22.71 -11.86 -7.81
N ILE A 247 -23.63 -12.51 -7.09
CA ILE A 247 -25.00 -12.72 -7.52
C ILE A 247 -25.85 -11.57 -6.99
N SER A 248 -26.66 -10.99 -7.88
CA SER A 248 -27.57 -9.91 -7.52
C SER A 248 -28.95 -10.13 -8.14
N ASN A 249 -29.97 -9.63 -7.45
CA ASN A 249 -31.33 -9.49 -7.94
C ASN A 249 -31.66 -7.98 -8.00
N GLY A 250 -31.68 -7.46 -9.21
CA GLY A 250 -31.72 -6.00 -9.42
C GLY A 250 -30.47 -5.35 -8.83
N ASN A 251 -30.69 -4.38 -7.94
CA ASN A 251 -29.60 -3.62 -7.27
C ASN A 251 -29.20 -4.22 -5.90
N LYS A 252 -29.70 -5.38 -5.54
CA LYS A 252 -29.40 -6.02 -4.25
C LYS A 252 -28.55 -7.26 -4.46
N ILE A 253 -27.44 -7.36 -3.73
CA ILE A 253 -26.62 -8.56 -3.67
C ILE A 253 -27.39 -9.63 -2.91
N THR A 254 -27.38 -10.88 -3.42
CA THR A 254 -28.02 -12.03 -2.79
C THR A 254 -27.03 -13.15 -2.46
N GLY A 255 -25.80 -13.08 -2.97
CA GLY A 255 -24.77 -14.07 -2.66
C GLY A 255 -23.58 -14.01 -3.59
N ILE A 256 -22.76 -15.04 -3.50
CA ILE A 256 -21.60 -15.27 -4.38
C ILE A 256 -21.61 -16.72 -4.89
N GLN A 257 -20.87 -16.95 -5.98
CA GLN A 257 -20.60 -18.30 -6.50
C GLN A 257 -19.10 -18.54 -6.57
N LEU A 258 -18.65 -19.66 -6.02
CA LEU A 258 -17.27 -20.14 -6.10
C LEU A 258 -16.99 -20.90 -7.40
N ASP A 259 -15.73 -21.18 -7.66
CA ASP A 259 -15.25 -21.97 -8.80
C ASP A 259 -15.74 -23.42 -8.82
N ASN A 260 -15.98 -24.01 -7.65
CA ASN A 260 -16.57 -25.34 -7.48
C ASN A 260 -18.11 -25.35 -7.53
N GLN A 261 -18.74 -24.28 -8.02
CA GLN A 261 -20.18 -24.06 -8.11
C GLN A 261 -20.91 -23.89 -6.76
N THR A 262 -20.21 -23.87 -5.63
CA THR A 262 -20.82 -23.60 -4.33
C THR A 262 -21.40 -22.18 -4.29
N HIS A 263 -22.63 -22.06 -3.80
CA HIS A 263 -23.31 -20.78 -3.56
C HIS A 263 -23.26 -20.45 -2.07
N ILE A 264 -22.90 -19.20 -1.74
CA ILE A 264 -22.92 -18.69 -0.38
C ILE A 264 -23.82 -17.45 -0.37
N GLU A 265 -24.90 -17.52 0.40
CA GLU A 265 -25.85 -16.42 0.53
C GLU A 265 -25.29 -15.32 1.41
N THR A 266 -25.42 -14.09 0.93
CA THR A 266 -25.10 -12.87 1.69
C THR A 266 -25.71 -11.67 0.99
N ASN A 267 -25.99 -10.62 1.74
CA ASN A 267 -26.40 -9.33 1.22
C ASN A 267 -25.31 -8.25 1.35
N ASN A 268 -24.12 -8.64 1.83
CA ASN A 268 -23.01 -7.73 2.04
C ASN A 268 -21.69 -8.32 1.56
N VAL A 269 -21.12 -7.77 0.49
CA VAL A 269 -19.87 -8.23 -0.12
C VAL A 269 -18.88 -7.07 -0.18
N ILE A 270 -17.71 -7.27 0.39
CA ILE A 270 -16.55 -6.40 0.25
C ILE A 270 -15.54 -7.09 -0.67
N CYS A 271 -15.21 -6.45 -1.79
CA CYS A 271 -14.28 -7.04 -2.74
C CYS A 271 -12.95 -6.26 -2.78
N ASN A 272 -11.85 -6.94 -2.44
CA ASN A 272 -10.49 -6.39 -2.47
C ASN A 272 -9.72 -6.83 -3.74
N ALA A 273 -10.41 -7.24 -4.79
CA ALA A 273 -9.82 -7.47 -6.10
C ALA A 273 -9.75 -6.17 -6.91
N ASP A 274 -8.92 -6.17 -7.96
CA ASP A 274 -8.82 -5.01 -8.85
C ASP A 274 -10.18 -4.66 -9.46
N PRO A 275 -10.64 -3.39 -9.37
CA PRO A 275 -11.95 -2.98 -9.84
C PRO A 275 -12.28 -3.41 -11.29
N PRO A 276 -11.38 -3.30 -12.29
CA PRO A 276 -11.67 -3.81 -13.62
C PRO A 276 -12.05 -5.29 -13.64
N ALA A 277 -11.32 -6.13 -12.89
CA ALA A 277 -11.59 -7.56 -12.82
C ALA A 277 -12.94 -7.86 -12.15
N VAL A 278 -13.31 -7.09 -11.11
CA VAL A 278 -14.61 -7.22 -10.43
C VAL A 278 -15.75 -6.92 -11.38
N TYR A 279 -15.70 -5.76 -12.06
CA TYR A 279 -16.76 -5.33 -12.95
C TYR A 279 -16.86 -6.19 -14.22
N GLU A 280 -15.76 -6.69 -14.73
CA GLU A 280 -15.74 -7.48 -15.97
C GLU A 280 -16.07 -8.94 -15.77
N LYS A 281 -15.59 -9.52 -14.65
CA LYS A 281 -15.62 -10.97 -14.47
C LYS A 281 -16.60 -11.43 -13.40
N MET A 282 -16.82 -10.64 -12.34
CA MET A 282 -17.61 -11.06 -11.19
C MET A 282 -19.02 -10.51 -11.18
N LEU A 283 -19.24 -9.28 -11.67
CA LEU A 283 -20.56 -8.64 -11.76
C LEU A 283 -21.18 -8.93 -13.13
N ASN A 284 -22.02 -9.94 -13.22
CA ASN A 284 -22.69 -10.37 -14.45
C ASN A 284 -23.39 -9.22 -15.20
N GLY A 285 -22.72 -8.60 -16.18
CA GLY A 285 -23.34 -7.84 -17.26
C GLY A 285 -24.17 -6.60 -16.92
N ASN A 286 -24.79 -6.52 -15.75
CA ASN A 286 -25.66 -5.37 -15.40
C ASN A 286 -24.88 -4.07 -15.21
N SER A 287 -23.65 -4.12 -14.74
CA SER A 287 -22.77 -2.95 -14.63
C SER A 287 -21.91 -2.72 -15.89
N ASN A 288 -21.64 -3.78 -16.67
CA ASN A 288 -20.84 -3.69 -17.91
C ASN A 288 -21.53 -2.92 -19.03
N ASN A 289 -22.84 -2.75 -18.97
CA ASN A 289 -23.61 -2.01 -19.95
C ASN A 289 -23.67 -0.50 -19.66
N SER A 290 -23.16 -0.02 -18.52
CA SER A 290 -23.06 1.41 -18.27
C SER A 290 -22.09 2.05 -19.27
N LEU A 291 -22.58 2.97 -20.08
CA LEU A 291 -21.74 3.78 -21.01
C LEU A 291 -20.62 4.48 -20.24
N MET A 292 -20.88 4.88 -19.00
CA MET A 292 -19.88 5.50 -18.11
C MET A 292 -18.76 4.53 -17.72
N PHE A 293 -19.07 3.26 -17.46
CA PHE A 293 -18.04 2.26 -17.15
C PHE A 293 -17.16 1.98 -18.37
N LYS A 294 -17.77 1.79 -19.55
CA LYS A 294 -17.02 1.62 -20.81
C LYS A 294 -16.13 2.82 -21.12
N TRP A 295 -16.64 4.03 -20.90
CA TRP A 295 -15.88 5.26 -21.10
C TRP A 295 -14.70 5.39 -20.13
N LYS A 296 -14.90 5.07 -18.83
CA LYS A 296 -13.83 5.05 -17.84
C LYS A 296 -12.78 3.99 -18.17
N LYS A 297 -13.21 2.77 -18.53
CA LYS A 297 -12.31 1.67 -18.87
C LYS A 297 -11.38 2.02 -20.03
N ASN A 298 -11.91 2.61 -21.10
CA ASN A 298 -11.12 2.99 -22.28
C ASN A 298 -10.10 4.10 -22.02
N ARG A 299 -10.18 4.77 -20.85
CA ARG A 299 -9.28 5.83 -20.40
C ARG A 299 -8.44 5.46 -19.18
N MET A 300 -8.58 4.23 -18.69
CA MET A 300 -7.74 3.73 -17.61
C MET A 300 -6.30 3.57 -18.08
N GLU A 301 -5.39 4.21 -17.36
CA GLU A 301 -3.97 3.95 -17.47
C GLU A 301 -3.55 3.04 -16.30
N TYR A 302 -2.86 1.96 -16.62
CA TYR A 302 -2.29 1.07 -15.61
C TYR A 302 -0.92 1.58 -15.17
N SER A 303 -0.57 1.31 -13.91
CA SER A 303 0.77 1.54 -13.43
C SER A 303 1.78 0.68 -14.20
N MET A 304 3.04 1.10 -14.20
CA MET A 304 4.13 0.30 -14.77
C MET A 304 4.18 -1.09 -14.14
N GLY A 305 4.46 -2.10 -14.93
CA GLY A 305 4.74 -3.44 -14.43
C GLY A 305 6.13 -3.52 -13.80
N LEU A 306 6.29 -4.37 -12.79
CA LEU A 306 7.57 -4.71 -12.18
C LEU A 306 7.84 -6.21 -12.37
N PHE A 307 8.96 -6.54 -12.99
CA PHE A 307 9.46 -7.90 -13.02
C PHE A 307 10.42 -8.11 -11.86
N VAL A 308 10.10 -9.04 -10.96
CA VAL A 308 10.95 -9.38 -9.82
C VAL A 308 11.54 -10.76 -10.05
N TYR A 309 12.88 -10.85 -10.03
CA TYR A 309 13.60 -12.11 -10.14
C TYR A 309 14.17 -12.48 -8.78
N TYR A 310 13.73 -13.63 -8.24
CA TYR A 310 14.20 -14.17 -6.97
C TYR A 310 15.23 -15.25 -7.22
N PHE A 311 16.38 -15.13 -6.58
CA PHE A 311 17.46 -16.12 -6.70
C PHE A 311 18.21 -16.26 -5.38
N GLY A 312 18.78 -17.44 -5.17
CA GLY A 312 19.71 -17.70 -4.07
C GLY A 312 21.14 -17.85 -4.57
N THR A 313 22.09 -17.46 -3.75
CA THR A 313 23.52 -17.64 -4.02
C THR A 313 24.18 -18.46 -2.92
N LYS A 314 25.23 -19.21 -3.27
CA LYS A 314 26.08 -19.89 -2.27
C LYS A 314 26.99 -18.92 -1.52
N LYS A 315 27.28 -17.76 -2.13
CA LYS A 315 28.13 -16.71 -1.56
C LYS A 315 27.26 -15.70 -0.80
N LYS A 316 27.67 -15.34 0.40
CA LYS A 316 27.12 -14.19 1.15
C LYS A 316 27.89 -12.92 0.74
N TYR A 317 27.18 -11.84 0.48
CA TYR A 317 27.71 -10.53 0.13
C TYR A 317 27.60 -9.62 1.35
N GLU A 318 28.75 -9.37 2.02
CA GLU A 318 28.76 -8.61 3.30
C GLU A 318 28.76 -7.09 3.11
N ASN A 319 29.08 -6.63 1.90
CA ASN A 319 29.19 -5.22 1.53
C ASN A 319 27.94 -4.65 0.86
N VAL A 320 26.84 -5.42 0.85
CA VAL A 320 25.54 -4.99 0.31
C VAL A 320 24.60 -4.75 1.47
N GLU A 321 24.08 -3.55 1.54
CA GLU A 321 23.07 -3.17 2.52
C GLU A 321 21.69 -3.77 2.20
N HIS A 322 20.75 -3.71 3.15
CA HIS A 322 19.44 -4.37 3.03
C HIS A 322 18.48 -3.67 2.04
N HIS A 323 18.68 -2.39 1.74
CA HIS A 323 17.87 -1.61 0.75
C HIS A 323 18.73 -0.60 0.00
#